data_390fbbbe4e9549c4fb9574ed595070ce
#
_entry.id   390fbbbe4e9549c4fb9574ed595070ce
#
_cell.length_a   1.000
_cell.length_b   1.000
_cell.length_c   1.000
_cell.angle_alpha   90.00
_cell.angle_beta   90.00
_cell.angle_gamma   90.00
#
_symmetry.space_group_name_H-M   'P 1'
#
loop_
_entity.id
_entity.type
_entity.pdbx_description
1 polymer ?
#
loop_
_entity_poly.entity_id
_entity_poly.type
_entity_poly.pdbx_seq_one_letter_code
_entity_poly.pdbx_strand_id
1 'polypeptide(L)'
;MPTCIALYRRIQFGHFNPGSHLFSSVNLASPTHERNANDPWIVAFVDRTCRPETEVWIAASWEHDTPADDSWLPQADNLVKSLIERISKVKSSPQETSGTVVNPGKPPGLPSTFKGSASVDRDHYLQHLQNEQIALFGSIHSATCKILNRLGLVDPNSAAVSNLPYRKYIFDLEDNVTTRSLPPGFVYGKVDPKDYPLVKSRTQIPRQDRTLVKLPSVAIYPTGTSSTTLQPIAWAFLGLDASLTTLHVEPAYRGLGLAKSLSLKLFSEDMNIYWQHNPTVGDENGQVDERYGHADVATDNIASQRTGT
;
A
#
# COMPACT_ATOMS: atom_id res chain seq x y z
N MET A 1 8.24 -4.76 -15.05
CA MET A 1 7.81 -3.54 -14.32
C MET A 1 7.18 -3.77 -12.94
N PRO A 2 7.34 -4.90 -12.23
CA PRO A 2 6.57 -5.16 -11.00
C PRO A 2 6.95 -4.28 -9.80
N THR A 3 8.19 -3.84 -9.70
CA THR A 3 8.71 -3.11 -8.52
C THR A 3 8.16 -1.69 -8.40
N CYS A 4 7.96 -0.98 -9.52
CA CYS A 4 7.47 0.40 -9.50
C CYS A 4 5.95 0.54 -9.64
N ILE A 5 5.19 -0.56 -9.68
CA ILE A 5 3.75 -0.53 -9.95
C ILE A 5 2.99 0.36 -8.94
N ALA A 6 3.34 0.29 -7.66
CA ALA A 6 2.71 1.11 -6.63
C ALA A 6 2.92 2.61 -6.86
N LEU A 7 4.18 3.02 -7.15
CA LEU A 7 4.52 4.41 -7.46
C LEU A 7 3.83 4.87 -8.76
N TYR A 8 3.89 4.07 -9.80
CA TYR A 8 3.27 4.37 -11.10
C TYR A 8 1.77 4.60 -10.95
N ARG A 9 1.05 3.66 -10.30
CA ARG A 9 -0.40 3.77 -10.08
C ARG A 9 -0.75 4.95 -9.18
N ARG A 10 0.07 5.23 -8.15
CA ARG A 10 -0.12 6.40 -7.28
C ARG A 10 -0.06 7.71 -8.06
N ILE A 11 0.89 7.82 -8.99
CA ILE A 11 1.03 9.00 -9.86
C ILE A 11 -0.10 9.06 -10.88
N GLN A 12 -0.40 7.96 -11.52
CA GLN A 12 -1.44 7.87 -12.56
C GLN A 12 -2.83 8.21 -12.01
N PHE A 13 -3.15 7.75 -10.82
CA PHE A 13 -4.46 7.96 -10.21
C PHE A 13 -4.70 9.42 -9.75
N GLY A 14 -3.64 10.22 -9.64
CA GLY A 14 -3.74 11.67 -9.52
C GLY A 14 -4.39 12.20 -8.24
N HIS A 15 -4.57 11.40 -7.19
CA HIS A 15 -5.00 11.89 -5.89
C HIS A 15 -3.84 12.57 -5.16
N PHE A 16 -3.51 13.76 -5.64
CA PHE A 16 -2.49 14.60 -5.03
C PHE A 16 -3.14 15.49 -3.98
N ASN A 17 -2.67 15.38 -2.74
CA ASN A 17 -3.00 16.39 -1.75
C ASN A 17 -2.16 17.65 -2.00
N PRO A 18 -2.65 18.85 -1.64
CA PRO A 18 -1.81 20.04 -1.60
C PRO A 18 -0.58 19.78 -0.72
N GLY A 19 0.61 19.96 -1.28
CA GLY A 19 1.87 19.68 -0.58
C GLY A 19 2.46 18.28 -0.84
N SER A 20 1.86 17.47 -1.71
CA SER A 20 2.52 16.31 -2.26
C SER A 20 3.56 16.71 -3.31
N HIS A 21 4.64 15.93 -3.41
CA HIS A 21 5.78 16.20 -4.30
C HIS A 21 6.16 14.96 -5.08
N LEU A 22 6.55 15.16 -6.33
CA LEU A 22 7.24 14.16 -7.14
C LEU A 22 8.70 14.59 -7.30
N PHE A 23 9.62 13.80 -6.74
CA PHE A 23 11.06 13.97 -6.92
C PHE A 23 11.55 12.98 -7.96
N SER A 24 12.38 13.46 -8.88
CA SER A 24 13.00 12.62 -9.91
C SER A 24 14.43 13.06 -10.13
N SER A 25 15.35 12.10 -10.24
CA SER A 25 16.73 12.33 -10.69
C SER A 25 16.81 12.43 -12.21
N VAL A 26 15.72 12.16 -12.92
CA VAL A 26 15.61 12.23 -14.37
C VAL A 26 14.64 13.32 -14.78
N ASN A 27 14.88 13.92 -15.94
CA ASN A 27 13.94 14.88 -16.49
C ASN A 27 12.74 14.13 -17.11
N LEU A 28 11.61 14.13 -16.40
CA LEU A 28 10.39 13.48 -16.85
C LEU A 28 9.70 14.20 -18.02
N ALA A 29 10.04 15.47 -18.25
CA ALA A 29 9.45 16.28 -19.33
C ALA A 29 10.17 16.09 -20.69
N SER A 30 11.33 15.47 -20.72
CA SER A 30 12.11 15.26 -21.94
C SER A 30 12.64 13.82 -21.99
N PRO A 31 11.80 12.86 -22.42
CA PRO A 31 12.18 11.44 -22.49
C PRO A 31 13.25 11.14 -23.55
N THR A 32 13.56 12.10 -24.43
CA THR A 32 14.46 11.92 -25.59
C THR A 32 15.91 12.34 -25.34
N HIS A 33 16.27 12.81 -24.12
CA HIS A 33 17.70 13.01 -23.84
C HIS A 33 18.41 11.65 -23.84
N GLU A 34 19.44 11.54 -24.66
CA GLU A 34 20.39 10.42 -24.73
C GLU A 34 20.90 10.10 -23.32
N ARG A 35 20.20 9.21 -22.66
CA ARG A 35 20.59 8.69 -21.38
C ARG A 35 21.29 7.37 -21.65
N ASN A 36 22.44 7.19 -21.05
CA ASN A 36 23.01 5.86 -20.98
C ASN A 36 22.00 4.96 -20.24
N ALA A 37 21.59 3.89 -20.88
CA ALA A 37 20.60 2.96 -20.28
C ALA A 37 21.05 2.43 -18.90
N ASN A 38 22.35 2.50 -18.63
CA ASN A 38 22.99 2.05 -17.38
C ASN A 38 23.12 3.13 -16.30
N ASP A 39 22.75 4.40 -16.56
CA ASP A 39 22.84 5.44 -15.55
C ASP A 39 21.78 5.20 -14.46
N PRO A 40 22.17 5.10 -13.18
CA PRO A 40 21.23 4.90 -12.09
C PRO A 40 20.30 6.09 -11.94
N TRP A 41 19.05 5.79 -11.60
CA TRP A 41 18.02 6.79 -11.35
C TRP A 41 17.13 6.42 -10.17
N ILE A 42 16.48 7.44 -9.61
CA ILE A 42 15.51 7.30 -8.54
C ILE A 42 14.35 8.27 -8.77
N VAL A 43 13.15 7.80 -8.48
CA VAL A 43 11.91 8.60 -8.46
C VAL A 43 11.20 8.35 -7.15
N ALA A 44 10.64 9.40 -6.56
CA ALA A 44 9.87 9.27 -5.32
C ALA A 44 8.62 10.16 -5.36
N PHE A 45 7.51 9.60 -4.94
CA PHE A 45 6.32 10.35 -4.57
C PHE A 45 6.31 10.55 -3.05
N VAL A 46 6.13 11.78 -2.61
CA VAL A 46 6.19 12.17 -1.20
C VAL A 46 4.92 12.94 -0.84
N ASP A 47 4.20 12.46 0.15
CA ASP A 47 3.02 13.13 0.71
C ASP A 47 3.03 13.01 2.24
N ARG A 48 3.64 13.98 2.88
CA ARG A 48 3.74 14.03 4.35
C ARG A 48 2.44 14.41 5.05
N THR A 49 1.41 14.73 4.30
CA THR A 49 0.06 14.96 4.84
C THR A 49 -0.65 13.64 5.15
N CYS A 50 -0.15 12.52 4.64
CA CYS A 50 -0.71 11.18 4.89
C CYS A 50 -0.44 10.63 6.29
N ARG A 51 0.44 11.24 7.10
CA ARG A 51 0.71 10.77 8.47
C ARG A 51 -0.58 10.47 9.25
N PRO A 52 -0.66 9.35 9.97
CA PRO A 52 0.35 8.33 10.28
C PRO A 52 0.53 7.22 9.24
N GLU A 53 -0.10 7.33 8.09
CA GLU A 53 0.03 6.36 7.00
C GLU A 53 1.34 6.56 6.23
N THR A 54 1.59 5.72 5.23
CA THR A 54 2.76 5.83 4.37
C THR A 54 2.87 7.22 3.74
N GLU A 55 4.05 7.82 3.82
CA GLU A 55 4.35 9.16 3.35
C GLU A 55 5.19 9.17 2.07
N VAL A 56 5.98 8.11 1.83
CA VAL A 56 6.98 8.06 0.75
C VAL A 56 6.91 6.75 -0.01
N TRP A 57 6.88 6.83 -1.33
CA TRP A 57 7.02 5.70 -2.26
C TRP A 57 8.20 5.96 -3.18
N ILE A 58 9.05 4.96 -3.37
CA ILE A 58 10.28 5.06 -4.18
C ILE A 58 10.27 3.98 -5.25
N ALA A 59 10.83 4.31 -6.40
CA ALA A 59 11.28 3.37 -7.42
C ALA A 59 12.65 3.79 -7.92
N ALA A 60 13.52 2.83 -8.20
CA ALA A 60 14.87 3.08 -8.66
C ALA A 60 15.33 2.03 -9.71
N SER A 61 16.26 2.43 -10.57
CA SER A 61 16.75 1.56 -11.65
C SER A 61 17.37 0.25 -11.15
N TRP A 62 18.06 0.29 -10.02
CA TRP A 62 18.71 -0.88 -9.42
C TRP A 62 17.74 -1.88 -8.76
N GLU A 63 16.46 -1.60 -8.76
CA GLU A 63 15.43 -2.51 -8.23
C GLU A 63 15.04 -3.59 -9.25
N HIS A 64 15.33 -3.36 -10.52
CA HIS A 64 14.98 -4.26 -11.62
C HIS A 64 16.11 -5.22 -11.95
N ASP A 65 17.27 -4.66 -12.24
CA ASP A 65 18.46 -5.40 -12.65
C ASP A 65 19.61 -4.89 -11.79
N THR A 66 19.77 -5.46 -10.60
CA THR A 66 20.92 -5.14 -9.78
C THR A 66 22.17 -5.61 -10.54
N PRO A 67 23.04 -4.70 -11.01
CA PRO A 67 24.25 -5.10 -11.70
C PRO A 67 25.07 -6.08 -10.86
N ALA A 68 25.72 -7.02 -11.52
CA ALA A 68 26.52 -8.05 -10.84
C ALA A 68 27.75 -7.49 -10.09
N ASP A 69 28.18 -6.29 -10.47
CA ASP A 69 29.27 -5.57 -9.82
C ASP A 69 28.72 -4.40 -8.96
N ASP A 70 29.52 -3.95 -8.01
CA ASP A 70 29.18 -2.86 -7.10
C ASP A 70 29.51 -1.47 -7.64
N SER A 71 29.85 -1.33 -8.92
CA SER A 71 30.29 -0.07 -9.54
C SER A 71 29.23 1.05 -9.51
N TRP A 72 27.97 0.67 -9.51
CA TRP A 72 26.82 1.58 -9.46
C TRP A 72 26.51 2.12 -8.04
N LEU A 73 26.98 1.44 -7.00
CA LEU A 73 26.66 1.77 -5.60
C LEU A 73 27.01 3.20 -5.19
N PRO A 74 28.17 3.79 -5.54
CA PRO A 74 28.48 5.17 -5.16
C PRO A 74 27.52 6.20 -5.75
N GLN A 75 27.04 5.97 -6.99
CA GLN A 75 26.05 6.86 -7.62
C GLN A 75 24.67 6.69 -6.97
N ALA A 76 24.25 5.46 -6.69
CA ALA A 76 23.02 5.17 -5.99
C ALA A 76 23.00 5.78 -4.58
N ASP A 77 24.12 5.70 -3.84
CA ASP A 77 24.28 6.33 -2.54
C ASP A 77 24.06 7.85 -2.61
N ASN A 78 24.66 8.51 -3.59
CA ASN A 78 24.52 9.95 -3.79
C ASN A 78 23.06 10.33 -4.16
N LEU A 79 22.41 9.54 -5.00
CA LEU A 79 21.01 9.75 -5.37
C LEU A 79 20.08 9.59 -4.14
N VAL A 80 20.28 8.53 -3.35
CA VAL A 80 19.51 8.30 -2.13
C VAL A 80 19.73 9.42 -1.12
N LYS A 81 20.98 9.82 -0.85
CA LYS A 81 21.29 10.95 0.05
C LYS A 81 20.59 12.23 -0.40
N SER A 82 20.72 12.58 -1.69
CA SER A 82 20.09 13.78 -2.26
C SER A 82 18.57 13.72 -2.15
N LEU A 83 17.97 12.55 -2.38
CA LEU A 83 16.52 12.36 -2.23
C LEU A 83 16.09 12.57 -0.77
N ILE A 84 16.75 11.94 0.19
CA ILE A 84 16.41 12.07 1.62
C ILE A 84 16.58 13.50 2.09
N GLU A 85 17.63 14.21 1.64
CA GLU A 85 17.81 15.63 1.94
C GLU A 85 16.66 16.49 1.39
N ARG A 86 16.12 16.17 0.22
CA ARG A 86 14.95 16.87 -0.32
C ARG A 86 13.67 16.53 0.46
N ILE A 87 13.47 15.27 0.82
CA ILE A 87 12.32 14.82 1.63
C ILE A 87 12.34 15.49 2.99
N SER A 88 13.51 15.67 3.62
CA SER A 88 13.61 16.32 4.93
C SER A 88 13.17 17.80 4.93
N LYS A 89 13.15 18.44 3.77
CA LYS A 89 12.69 19.82 3.59
C LYS A 89 11.17 19.91 3.35
N VAL A 90 10.50 18.80 3.07
CA VAL A 90 9.04 18.74 2.93
C VAL A 90 8.41 18.79 4.31
N LYS A 91 7.64 19.85 4.57
CA LYS A 91 6.94 19.99 5.85
C LYS A 91 5.85 18.93 5.98
N SER A 92 5.77 18.33 7.15
CA SER A 92 4.56 17.63 7.57
C SER A 92 3.47 18.68 7.80
N SER A 93 2.25 18.44 7.30
CA SER A 93 1.13 19.28 7.71
C SER A 93 0.95 19.16 9.23
N PRO A 94 0.63 20.26 9.94
CA PRO A 94 0.18 20.14 11.32
C PRO A 94 -0.94 19.09 11.33
N GLN A 95 -0.82 18.08 12.17
CA GLN A 95 -1.95 17.22 12.42
C GLN A 95 -3.08 18.12 12.90
N GLU A 96 -4.17 18.18 12.14
CA GLU A 96 -5.42 18.59 12.75
C GLU A 96 -5.67 17.59 13.87
N THR A 97 -5.36 18.00 15.09
CA THR A 97 -5.62 17.27 16.34
C THR A 97 -7.13 17.19 16.63
N SER A 98 -7.95 17.37 15.63
CA SER A 98 -9.38 17.12 15.63
C SER A 98 -9.69 15.64 15.47
N GLY A 99 -9.37 14.92 16.42
CA GLY A 99 -9.62 13.50 16.60
C GLY A 99 -8.48 12.98 17.43
N THR A 100 -8.67 12.96 18.75
CA THR A 100 -7.87 12.15 19.63
C THR A 100 -7.48 10.90 18.85
N VAL A 101 -6.18 10.63 18.71
CA VAL A 101 -5.71 9.28 18.42
C VAL A 101 -6.20 8.48 19.62
N VAL A 102 -7.50 8.21 19.62
CA VAL A 102 -8.11 7.30 20.56
C VAL A 102 -7.46 5.99 20.19
N ASN A 103 -6.45 5.64 20.94
CA ASN A 103 -6.01 4.27 21.01
C ASN A 103 -7.32 3.51 21.27
N PRO A 104 -7.96 2.89 20.26
CA PRO A 104 -9.17 2.13 20.54
C PRO A 104 -8.69 1.03 21.45
N GLY A 105 -8.94 1.21 22.75
CA GLY A 105 -8.57 0.25 23.76
C GLY A 105 -8.92 -1.13 23.23
N LYS A 106 -8.06 -2.11 23.46
CA LYS A 106 -8.26 -3.50 23.01
C LYS A 106 -9.75 -3.83 23.10
N PRO A 107 -10.47 -4.09 21.98
CA PRO A 107 -11.90 -4.35 22.03
C PRO A 107 -12.18 -5.45 23.04
N PRO A 108 -13.16 -5.29 23.94
CA PRO A 108 -13.51 -6.35 24.86
C PRO A 108 -13.88 -7.60 24.06
N GLY A 109 -13.26 -8.72 24.38
CA GLY A 109 -13.56 -10.02 23.76
C GLY A 109 -12.60 -10.50 22.65
N LEU A 110 -11.52 -9.76 22.31
CA LEU A 110 -10.48 -10.36 21.47
C LEU A 110 -9.67 -11.36 22.30
N PRO A 111 -9.55 -12.62 21.82
CA PRO A 111 -8.57 -13.54 22.41
C PRO A 111 -7.18 -12.91 22.30
N SER A 112 -6.38 -13.03 23.34
CA SER A 112 -4.97 -12.57 23.36
C SER A 112 -4.07 -13.29 22.35
N THR A 113 -4.65 -14.11 21.50
CA THR A 113 -4.00 -14.98 20.52
C THR A 113 -4.33 -14.59 19.08
N PHE A 114 -4.56 -13.30 18.79
CA PHE A 114 -4.51 -12.87 17.39
C PHE A 114 -3.02 -12.87 16.96
N LYS A 115 -2.51 -14.06 16.68
CA LYS A 115 -1.26 -14.29 15.95
C LYS A 115 -1.51 -14.06 14.45
N GLY A 116 -1.92 -12.86 14.10
CA GLY A 116 -1.63 -12.34 12.78
C GLY A 116 -0.19 -11.88 12.83
N SER A 117 0.54 -11.97 11.73
CA SER A 117 1.89 -11.48 11.49
C SER A 117 2.50 -10.71 12.69
N ALA A 118 3.19 -11.38 13.59
CA ALA A 118 3.16 -11.01 14.98
C ALA A 118 4.41 -10.27 15.45
N SER A 119 5.34 -9.94 14.56
CA SER A 119 6.61 -9.33 14.98
C SER A 119 6.53 -7.81 15.16
N VAL A 120 5.55 -7.13 14.54
CA VAL A 120 5.41 -5.67 14.61
C VAL A 120 3.99 -5.30 14.95
N ASP A 121 3.78 -4.67 16.09
CA ASP A 121 2.49 -4.16 16.50
C ASP A 121 2.22 -2.75 15.94
N ARG A 122 1.03 -2.23 16.19
CA ARG A 122 0.61 -0.91 15.72
C ARG A 122 1.45 0.22 16.32
N ASP A 123 1.91 0.07 17.55
CA ASP A 123 2.65 1.12 18.24
C ASP A 123 4.00 1.36 17.56
N HIS A 124 4.64 0.31 17.02
CA HIS A 124 5.85 0.47 16.20
C HIS A 124 5.59 1.31 14.94
N TYR A 125 4.45 1.09 14.25
CA TYR A 125 4.09 1.91 13.10
C TYR A 125 3.80 3.37 13.46
N LEU A 126 3.43 3.66 14.70
CA LEU A 126 3.10 5.00 15.16
C LEU A 126 4.30 5.75 15.75
N GLN A 127 5.43 5.08 15.99
CA GLN A 127 6.61 5.71 16.59
C GLN A 127 7.13 6.91 15.79
N HIS A 128 7.05 6.87 14.46
CA HIS A 128 7.46 7.98 13.61
C HIS A 128 6.69 9.29 13.87
N LEU A 129 5.50 9.21 14.47
CA LEU A 129 4.72 10.41 14.82
C LEU A 129 5.37 11.24 15.93
N GLN A 130 6.24 10.65 16.73
CA GLN A 130 6.94 11.33 17.83
C GLN A 130 8.08 12.22 17.31
N ASN A 131 8.49 12.04 16.06
CA ASN A 131 9.58 12.79 15.46
C ASN A 131 9.25 13.20 14.02
N GLU A 132 9.11 14.49 13.77
CA GLU A 132 8.81 15.02 12.43
C GLU A 132 9.92 14.79 11.41
N GLN A 133 11.14 14.51 11.86
CA GLN A 133 12.27 14.17 10.97
C GLN A 133 12.19 12.75 10.41
N ILE A 134 11.30 11.92 10.96
CA ILE A 134 11.11 10.55 10.50
C ILE A 134 9.90 10.51 9.56
N ALA A 135 10.03 9.80 8.44
CA ALA A 135 8.94 9.53 7.50
C ALA A 135 8.73 8.02 7.35
N LEU A 136 7.47 7.62 7.17
CA LEU A 136 7.13 6.22 6.90
C LEU A 136 7.17 5.96 5.40
N PHE A 137 8.06 5.07 5.00
CA PHE A 137 8.21 4.62 3.62
C PHE A 137 7.39 3.34 3.38
N GLY A 138 6.75 3.24 2.23
CA GLY A 138 5.97 2.06 1.85
C GLY A 138 6.62 1.24 0.76
N SER A 139 6.53 -0.09 0.87
CA SER A 139 6.91 -1.04 -0.19
C SER A 139 8.30 -0.82 -0.78
N ILE A 140 9.29 -0.47 0.05
CA ILE A 140 10.67 -0.24 -0.43
C ILE A 140 11.27 -1.57 -0.90
N HIS A 141 11.86 -1.55 -2.09
CA HIS A 141 12.62 -2.68 -2.59
C HIS A 141 13.83 -3.00 -1.69
N SER A 142 14.15 -4.28 -1.55
CA SER A 142 15.22 -4.74 -0.65
C SER A 142 16.60 -4.15 -0.98
N ALA A 143 16.92 -3.89 -2.25
CA ALA A 143 18.16 -3.23 -2.65
C ALA A 143 18.23 -1.78 -2.14
N THR A 144 17.16 -1.01 -2.32
CA THR A 144 17.06 0.37 -1.80
C THR A 144 17.10 0.40 -0.27
N CYS A 145 16.42 -0.55 0.39
CA CYS A 145 16.46 -0.68 1.85
C CYS A 145 17.89 -0.95 2.37
N LYS A 146 18.68 -1.79 1.69
CA LYS A 146 20.09 -2.03 2.03
C LYS A 146 20.93 -0.76 1.92
N ILE A 147 20.70 0.07 0.90
CA ILE A 147 21.38 1.37 0.77
C ILE A 147 21.03 2.29 1.93
N LEU A 148 19.75 2.45 2.24
CA LEU A 148 19.29 3.28 3.36
C LEU A 148 19.90 2.84 4.70
N ASN A 149 19.92 1.53 4.98
CA ASN A 149 20.54 0.98 6.19
C ASN A 149 22.06 1.25 6.23
N ARG A 150 22.79 1.02 5.13
CA ARG A 150 24.24 1.27 5.04
C ARG A 150 24.58 2.73 5.26
N LEU A 151 23.74 3.63 4.79
CA LEU A 151 23.91 5.07 4.96
C LEU A 151 23.46 5.60 6.33
N GLY A 152 22.95 4.74 7.22
CA GLY A 152 22.44 5.14 8.53
C GLY A 152 21.19 6.03 8.47
N LEU A 153 20.40 5.90 7.40
CA LEU A 153 19.20 6.71 7.16
C LEU A 153 17.91 6.05 7.66
N VAL A 154 18.03 4.87 8.27
CA VAL A 154 16.92 4.16 8.91
C VAL A 154 16.96 4.46 10.41
N ASP A 155 15.81 4.86 10.98
CA ASP A 155 15.72 5.05 12.43
C ASP A 155 15.91 3.71 13.16
N PRO A 156 16.93 3.61 14.03
CA PRO A 156 17.21 2.37 14.75
C PRO A 156 16.06 1.95 15.69
N ASN A 157 15.24 2.88 16.17
CA ASN A 157 14.10 2.59 17.03
C ASN A 157 12.92 1.99 16.25
N SER A 158 12.85 2.21 14.94
CA SER A 158 11.86 1.62 14.05
C SER A 158 12.38 0.39 13.30
N ALA A 159 13.50 -0.18 13.73
CA ALA A 159 14.13 -1.33 13.07
C ALA A 159 13.21 -2.55 12.91
N ALA A 160 12.27 -2.75 13.82
CA ALA A 160 11.28 -3.83 13.71
C ALA A 160 10.37 -3.66 12.47
N VAL A 161 9.96 -2.43 12.15
CA VAL A 161 9.17 -2.12 10.94
C VAL A 161 10.06 -2.16 9.69
N SER A 162 11.28 -1.62 9.79
CA SER A 162 12.22 -1.52 8.66
C SER A 162 12.71 -2.86 8.16
N ASN A 163 12.79 -3.85 9.03
CA ASN A 163 13.33 -5.18 8.71
C ASN A 163 12.23 -6.24 8.48
N LEU A 164 10.96 -5.85 8.48
CA LEU A 164 9.89 -6.78 8.17
C LEU A 164 9.82 -7.00 6.65
N PRO A 165 10.20 -8.18 6.15
CA PRO A 165 10.17 -8.43 4.72
C PRO A 165 8.73 -8.66 4.23
N TYR A 166 8.44 -8.14 3.05
CA TYR A 166 7.18 -8.35 2.34
C TYR A 166 7.44 -9.06 1.02
N ARG A 167 6.45 -9.83 0.58
CA ARG A 167 6.37 -10.36 -0.79
C ARG A 167 5.33 -9.54 -1.54
N LYS A 168 5.71 -9.06 -2.71
CA LYS A 168 4.78 -8.45 -3.65
C LYS A 168 4.14 -9.55 -4.50
N TYR A 169 2.82 -9.64 -4.45
CA TYR A 169 2.01 -10.47 -5.33
C TYR A 169 1.50 -9.59 -6.45
N ILE A 170 1.63 -10.05 -7.68
CA ILE A 170 1.08 -9.43 -8.87
C ILE A 170 -0.04 -10.32 -9.38
N PHE A 171 -1.21 -9.75 -9.60
CA PHE A 171 -2.38 -10.43 -10.13
C PHE A 171 -2.57 -9.97 -11.56
N ASP A 172 -2.51 -10.89 -12.48
CA ASP A 172 -2.94 -10.67 -13.86
C ASP A 172 -4.47 -10.61 -13.87
N LEU A 173 -5.01 -9.49 -14.36
CA LEU A 173 -6.43 -9.22 -14.36
C LEU A 173 -6.99 -9.18 -15.80
N GLU A 174 -6.32 -9.87 -16.74
CA GLU A 174 -6.82 -10.00 -18.10
C GLU A 174 -8.23 -10.64 -18.11
N ASP A 175 -9.00 -10.23 -19.02
CA ASP A 175 -10.37 -10.48 -19.50
C ASP A 175 -11.36 -11.37 -18.73
N ASN A 176 -11.02 -12.07 -17.65
CA ASN A 176 -11.91 -13.07 -17.02
C ASN A 176 -12.01 -13.03 -15.49
N VAL A 177 -11.67 -11.91 -14.86
CA VAL A 177 -11.91 -11.78 -13.42
C VAL A 177 -13.41 -11.65 -13.17
N THR A 178 -14.05 -12.71 -12.72
CA THR A 178 -15.47 -12.73 -12.43
C THR A 178 -15.75 -12.79 -10.94
N THR A 179 -16.75 -12.04 -10.51
CA THR A 179 -17.26 -12.11 -9.12
C THR A 179 -17.78 -13.51 -8.83
N ARG A 180 -17.39 -14.06 -7.68
CA ARG A 180 -17.89 -15.35 -7.19
C ARG A 180 -19.18 -15.18 -6.41
N SER A 181 -20.10 -16.13 -6.55
CA SER A 181 -21.24 -16.25 -5.66
C SER A 181 -20.77 -16.54 -4.23
N LEU A 182 -21.39 -15.90 -3.25
CA LEU A 182 -21.14 -16.20 -1.85
C LEU A 182 -21.89 -17.47 -1.41
N PRO A 183 -21.41 -18.16 -0.38
CA PRO A 183 -22.19 -19.22 0.28
C PRO A 183 -23.55 -18.68 0.76
N PRO A 184 -24.57 -19.54 0.88
CA PRO A 184 -25.86 -19.14 1.45
C PRO A 184 -25.68 -18.49 2.83
N GLY A 185 -26.47 -17.46 3.10
CA GLY A 185 -26.42 -16.72 4.37
C GLY A 185 -25.50 -15.50 4.35
N PHE A 186 -24.91 -15.14 3.20
CA PHE A 186 -24.05 -13.97 3.06
C PHE A 186 -24.42 -13.11 1.86
N VAL A 187 -24.17 -11.80 1.98
CA VAL A 187 -24.36 -10.82 0.90
C VAL A 187 -23.16 -9.88 0.80
N TYR A 188 -22.89 -9.43 -0.42
CA TYR A 188 -21.93 -8.36 -0.66
C TYR A 188 -22.52 -6.99 -0.32
N GLY A 189 -21.67 -6.09 0.14
CA GLY A 189 -21.94 -4.67 0.34
C GLY A 189 -20.66 -3.86 0.27
N LYS A 190 -20.75 -2.57 0.55
CA LYS A 190 -19.59 -1.69 0.79
C LYS A 190 -19.34 -1.58 2.27
N VAL A 191 -18.12 -1.18 2.67
CA VAL A 191 -17.83 -0.87 4.07
C VAL A 191 -18.51 0.46 4.42
N ASP A 192 -19.40 0.43 5.40
CA ASP A 192 -20.06 1.63 5.91
C ASP A 192 -19.06 2.42 6.80
N PRO A 193 -19.01 3.77 6.73
CA PRO A 193 -18.17 4.57 7.60
C PRO A 193 -18.34 4.31 9.11
N LYS A 194 -19.54 3.91 9.56
CA LYS A 194 -19.79 3.49 10.96
C LYS A 194 -18.94 2.29 11.38
N ASP A 195 -18.49 1.46 10.41
CA ASP A 195 -17.70 0.25 10.63
C ASP A 195 -16.18 0.51 10.56
N TYR A 196 -15.73 1.74 10.23
CA TYR A 196 -14.30 2.08 10.21
C TYR A 196 -13.57 1.83 11.55
N PRO A 197 -14.17 2.05 12.72
CA PRO A 197 -13.54 1.65 13.98
C PRO A 197 -13.23 0.16 14.04
N LEU A 198 -14.15 -0.69 13.57
CA LEU A 198 -13.93 -2.14 13.47
C LEU A 198 -12.79 -2.45 12.50
N VAL A 199 -12.83 -1.90 11.28
CA VAL A 199 -11.78 -2.08 10.26
C VAL A 199 -10.41 -1.71 10.84
N LYS A 200 -10.29 -0.52 11.45
CA LYS A 200 -9.04 -0.04 12.03
C LYS A 200 -8.56 -0.91 13.20
N SER A 201 -9.45 -1.53 13.95
CA SER A 201 -9.08 -2.42 15.05
C SER A 201 -8.49 -3.75 14.59
N ARG A 202 -8.70 -4.14 13.32
CA ARG A 202 -8.23 -5.40 12.73
C ARG A 202 -6.96 -5.27 11.90
N THR A 203 -6.40 -4.08 11.75
CA THR A 203 -5.13 -3.85 11.06
C THR A 203 -4.09 -3.26 12.00
N GLN A 204 -2.84 -3.70 11.85
CA GLN A 204 -1.68 -3.12 12.54
C GLN A 204 -1.21 -1.85 11.83
N ILE A 205 -1.34 -1.80 10.50
CA ILE A 205 -0.98 -0.63 9.70
C ILE A 205 -1.99 0.49 9.98
N PRO A 206 -1.54 1.69 10.39
CA PRO A 206 -2.42 2.82 10.66
C PRO A 206 -3.29 3.15 9.44
N ARG A 207 -4.57 3.43 9.70
CA ARG A 207 -5.52 3.88 8.68
C ARG A 207 -6.35 5.03 9.23
N GLN A 208 -6.61 6.03 8.40
CA GLN A 208 -7.42 7.19 8.73
C GLN A 208 -8.77 7.13 8.02
N ASP A 209 -9.82 7.67 8.65
CA ASP A 209 -11.15 7.71 8.07
C ASP A 209 -11.17 8.51 6.77
N ARG A 210 -10.42 9.62 6.71
CA ARG A 210 -10.27 10.46 5.51
C ARG A 210 -9.62 9.71 4.32
N THR A 211 -8.85 8.66 4.61
CA THR A 211 -8.28 7.78 3.57
C THR A 211 -9.28 6.70 3.20
N LEU A 212 -9.84 5.99 4.19
CA LEU A 212 -10.78 4.89 3.95
C LEU A 212 -12.00 5.34 3.13
N VAL A 213 -12.52 6.56 3.35
CA VAL A 213 -13.68 7.08 2.62
C VAL A 213 -13.43 7.28 1.12
N LYS A 214 -12.15 7.45 0.72
CA LYS A 214 -11.75 7.65 -0.69
C LYS A 214 -11.49 6.33 -1.43
N LEU A 215 -11.31 5.23 -0.69
CA LEU A 215 -10.91 3.95 -1.25
C LEU A 215 -12.13 3.13 -1.68
N PRO A 216 -12.12 2.53 -2.87
CA PRO A 216 -13.06 1.48 -3.22
C PRO A 216 -13.01 0.36 -2.17
N SER A 217 -14.17 -0.11 -1.76
CA SER A 217 -14.25 -1.16 -0.74
C SER A 217 -15.35 -2.16 -1.05
N VAL A 218 -15.13 -3.40 -0.62
CA VAL A 218 -16.14 -4.46 -0.61
C VAL A 218 -16.19 -5.08 0.78
N ALA A 219 -17.38 -5.34 1.27
CA ALA A 219 -17.62 -6.05 2.51
C ALA A 219 -18.58 -7.23 2.30
N ILE A 220 -18.57 -8.19 3.22
CA ILE A 220 -19.52 -9.29 3.28
C ILE A 220 -20.25 -9.19 4.60
N TYR A 221 -21.57 -9.26 4.52
CA TYR A 221 -22.50 -9.21 5.64
C TYR A 221 -23.28 -10.51 5.77
N PRO A 222 -23.62 -10.98 6.98
CA PRO A 222 -24.54 -12.10 7.16
C PRO A 222 -25.97 -11.68 6.79
N THR A 223 -26.75 -12.59 6.20
CA THR A 223 -28.19 -12.39 5.99
C THR A 223 -28.99 -12.83 7.21
N GLY A 224 -30.17 -12.26 7.42
CA GLY A 224 -31.12 -12.74 8.45
C GLY A 224 -31.01 -12.09 9.83
N THR A 225 -30.10 -11.16 10.03
CA THR A 225 -30.04 -10.32 11.24
C THR A 225 -30.72 -8.97 11.00
N SER A 226 -31.37 -8.42 12.04
CA SER A 226 -32.06 -7.12 11.96
C SER A 226 -31.07 -6.02 11.50
N SER A 227 -31.50 -5.20 10.53
CA SER A 227 -30.64 -4.30 9.74
C SER A 227 -29.90 -3.20 10.51
N THR A 228 -30.22 -2.96 11.77
CA THR A 228 -29.65 -1.84 12.55
C THR A 228 -28.31 -2.13 13.24
N THR A 229 -27.89 -3.41 13.30
CA THR A 229 -26.68 -3.84 14.00
C THR A 229 -25.73 -4.68 13.14
N LEU A 230 -25.96 -4.75 11.83
CA LEU A 230 -25.16 -5.58 10.94
C LEU A 230 -23.75 -5.02 10.80
N GLN A 231 -22.77 -5.75 11.35
CA GLN A 231 -21.36 -5.51 11.11
C GLN A 231 -20.84 -6.42 9.99
N PRO A 232 -19.88 -5.95 9.18
CA PRO A 232 -19.25 -6.79 8.19
C PRO A 232 -18.43 -7.90 8.88
N ILE A 233 -18.45 -9.10 8.30
CA ILE A 233 -17.67 -10.25 8.75
C ILE A 233 -16.38 -10.43 7.96
N ALA A 234 -16.30 -9.76 6.82
CA ALA A 234 -15.11 -9.72 5.98
C ALA A 234 -15.13 -8.45 5.11
N TRP A 235 -13.97 -7.93 4.78
CA TRP A 235 -13.84 -6.73 3.95
C TRP A 235 -12.47 -6.66 3.27
N ALA A 236 -12.40 -5.83 2.22
CA ALA A 236 -11.17 -5.46 1.54
C ALA A 236 -11.30 -4.07 0.92
N PHE A 237 -10.18 -3.43 0.64
CA PHE A 237 -10.09 -2.13 -0.03
C PHE A 237 -9.08 -2.19 -1.16
N LEU A 238 -9.24 -1.28 -2.14
CA LEU A 238 -8.18 -0.94 -3.08
C LEU A 238 -7.48 0.33 -2.61
N GLY A 239 -6.17 0.26 -2.46
CA GLY A 239 -5.33 1.41 -2.12
C GLY A 239 -5.24 2.43 -3.24
N LEU A 240 -4.80 3.66 -2.94
CA LEU A 240 -4.58 4.71 -3.96
C LEU A 240 -3.48 4.35 -4.98
N ASP A 241 -2.73 3.31 -4.72
CA ASP A 241 -1.71 2.70 -5.58
C ASP A 241 -2.23 1.45 -6.32
N ALA A 242 -3.55 1.23 -6.33
CA ALA A 242 -4.22 0.04 -6.86
C ALA A 242 -3.87 -1.27 -6.14
N SER A 243 -3.28 -1.20 -4.94
CA SER A 243 -3.00 -2.40 -4.14
C SER A 243 -4.27 -2.96 -3.50
N LEU A 244 -4.39 -4.29 -3.46
CA LEU A 244 -5.34 -4.96 -2.56
C LEU A 244 -4.85 -4.76 -1.12
N THR A 245 -5.58 -4.01 -0.33
CA THR A 245 -5.18 -3.63 1.03
C THR A 245 -6.27 -3.86 2.06
N THR A 246 -5.89 -3.92 3.33
CA THR A 246 -6.83 -4.03 4.47
C THR A 246 -7.80 -5.22 4.34
N LEU A 247 -7.37 -6.29 3.65
CA LEU A 247 -8.14 -7.52 3.51
C LEU A 247 -8.23 -8.24 4.85
N HIS A 248 -9.45 -8.50 5.30
CA HIS A 248 -9.72 -9.21 6.55
C HIS A 248 -10.93 -10.13 6.44
N VAL A 249 -10.86 -11.26 7.11
CA VAL A 249 -11.99 -12.16 7.37
C VAL A 249 -12.00 -12.49 8.86
N GLU A 250 -13.11 -12.24 9.52
CA GLU A 250 -13.28 -12.55 10.93
C GLU A 250 -13.02 -14.04 11.19
N PRO A 251 -12.35 -14.42 12.28
CA PRO A 251 -11.85 -15.78 12.51
C PRO A 251 -12.92 -16.87 12.36
N ALA A 252 -14.15 -16.60 12.83
CA ALA A 252 -15.25 -17.57 12.77
C ALA A 252 -15.73 -17.89 11.33
N TYR A 253 -15.35 -17.07 10.34
CA TYR A 253 -15.79 -17.20 8.95
C TYR A 253 -14.64 -17.55 7.97
N ARG A 254 -13.47 -17.88 8.52
CA ARG A 254 -12.32 -18.32 7.71
C ARG A 254 -12.55 -19.72 7.13
N GLY A 255 -11.83 -20.02 6.04
CA GLY A 255 -11.99 -21.31 5.35
C GLY A 255 -13.17 -21.39 4.37
N LEU A 256 -14.05 -20.37 4.31
CA LEU A 256 -15.20 -20.30 3.41
C LEU A 256 -14.88 -19.67 2.05
N GLY A 257 -13.62 -19.35 1.75
CA GLY A 257 -13.22 -18.70 0.50
C GLY A 257 -13.57 -17.22 0.40
N LEU A 258 -14.06 -16.58 1.48
CA LEU A 258 -14.54 -15.19 1.47
C LEU A 258 -13.45 -14.17 1.08
N ALA A 259 -12.20 -14.38 1.48
CA ALA A 259 -11.10 -13.50 1.10
C ALA A 259 -10.92 -13.46 -0.42
N LYS A 260 -10.91 -14.63 -1.07
CA LYS A 260 -10.81 -14.73 -2.54
C LYS A 260 -12.03 -14.10 -3.23
N SER A 261 -13.22 -14.28 -2.67
CA SER A 261 -14.46 -13.67 -3.19
C SER A 261 -14.42 -12.14 -3.13
N LEU A 262 -13.90 -11.55 -2.03
CA LEU A 262 -13.71 -10.10 -1.88
C LEU A 262 -12.70 -9.57 -2.90
N SER A 263 -11.55 -10.23 -3.04
CA SER A 263 -10.50 -9.82 -3.98
C SER A 263 -11.00 -9.83 -5.42
N LEU A 264 -11.66 -10.92 -5.84
CA LEU A 264 -12.21 -11.03 -7.19
C LEU A 264 -13.28 -9.97 -7.45
N LYS A 265 -14.16 -9.69 -6.49
CA LYS A 265 -15.18 -8.66 -6.64
C LYS A 265 -14.57 -7.26 -6.79
N LEU A 266 -13.60 -6.89 -5.95
CA LEU A 266 -12.90 -5.62 -6.08
C LEU A 266 -12.19 -5.49 -7.43
N PHE A 267 -11.48 -6.53 -7.84
CA PHE A 267 -10.75 -6.51 -9.10
C PHE A 267 -11.67 -6.46 -10.32
N SER A 268 -12.81 -7.14 -10.28
CA SER A 268 -13.76 -7.14 -11.41
C SER A 268 -14.57 -5.84 -11.53
N GLU A 269 -14.91 -5.19 -10.42
CA GLU A 269 -15.86 -4.07 -10.43
C GLU A 269 -15.18 -2.71 -10.22
N ASP A 270 -14.14 -2.63 -9.40
CA ASP A 270 -13.59 -1.34 -8.96
C ASP A 270 -12.20 -1.03 -9.56
N MET A 271 -11.50 -2.01 -10.16
CA MET A 271 -10.17 -1.75 -10.75
C MET A 271 -10.21 -0.87 -12.01
N ASN A 272 -11.33 -0.82 -12.71
CA ASN A 272 -11.46 -0.02 -13.93
C ASN A 272 -11.14 1.46 -13.73
N ILE A 273 -11.37 2.02 -12.54
CA ILE A 273 -11.03 3.41 -12.23
C ILE A 273 -9.52 3.72 -12.35
N TYR A 274 -8.67 2.70 -12.15
CA TYR A 274 -7.22 2.84 -12.25
C TYR A 274 -6.70 2.71 -13.68
N TRP A 275 -7.53 2.22 -14.62
CA TRP A 275 -7.15 2.01 -16.01
C TRP A 275 -7.76 3.05 -16.97
N GLN A 276 -8.84 3.72 -16.58
CA GLN A 276 -9.54 4.71 -17.42
C GLN A 276 -8.78 6.03 -17.62
N HIS A 277 -7.68 6.26 -16.91
CA HIS A 277 -6.93 7.50 -16.94
C HIS A 277 -5.68 7.46 -17.83
N ASN A 278 -5.62 6.58 -18.82
CA ASN A 278 -4.56 6.59 -19.81
C ASN A 278 -5.08 7.03 -21.21
N PRO A 279 -5.49 8.32 -21.39
CA PRO A 279 -5.98 8.82 -22.69
C PRO A 279 -4.85 9.21 -23.64
N THR A 280 -3.57 9.09 -23.26
CA THR A 280 -2.48 9.73 -24.00
C THR A 280 -1.37 8.81 -24.48
N VAL A 281 -1.44 7.54 -24.21
CA VAL A 281 -0.59 6.55 -24.90
C VAL A 281 -1.49 5.64 -25.71
N GLY A 282 -2.14 6.23 -26.70
CA GLY A 282 -2.49 5.50 -27.90
C GLY A 282 -1.17 5.16 -28.56
N ASP A 283 -0.57 4.05 -28.14
CA ASP A 283 0.47 3.42 -28.91
C ASP A 283 -0.16 3.07 -30.24
N GLU A 284 0.40 3.59 -31.33
CA GLU A 284 -0.03 3.28 -32.70
C GLU A 284 0.02 1.77 -33.00
N ASN A 285 0.54 0.97 -32.07
CA ASN A 285 0.66 -0.49 -32.11
C ASN A 285 -0.47 -1.26 -31.38
N GLY A 286 -1.48 -0.58 -30.82
CA GLY A 286 -2.63 -1.26 -30.23
C GLY A 286 -2.33 -2.13 -29.00
N GLN A 287 -1.24 -1.85 -28.27
CA GLN A 287 -0.86 -2.59 -27.10
C GLN A 287 -1.85 -2.30 -25.97
N VAL A 288 -2.67 -3.28 -25.65
CA VAL A 288 -3.62 -3.22 -24.51
C VAL A 288 -2.79 -3.05 -23.24
N ASP A 289 -3.11 -2.02 -22.45
CA ASP A 289 -2.49 -1.81 -21.14
C ASP A 289 -2.67 -3.07 -20.29
N GLU A 290 -1.57 -3.70 -19.94
CA GLU A 290 -1.55 -4.87 -19.06
C GLU A 290 -2.24 -4.54 -17.75
N ARG A 291 -3.29 -5.29 -17.44
CA ARG A 291 -4.16 -5.05 -16.29
C ARG A 291 -3.67 -5.83 -15.08
N TYR A 292 -2.89 -5.19 -14.24
CA TYR A 292 -2.38 -5.82 -13.02
C TYR A 292 -2.98 -5.19 -11.76
N GLY A 293 -3.39 -6.07 -10.83
CA GLY A 293 -3.52 -5.74 -9.43
C GLY A 293 -2.27 -6.17 -8.66
N HIS A 294 -2.08 -5.66 -7.46
CA HIS A 294 -0.98 -6.12 -6.61
C HIS A 294 -1.35 -6.10 -5.12
N ALA A 295 -0.58 -6.83 -4.32
CA ALA A 295 -0.64 -6.79 -2.87
C ALA A 295 0.76 -6.99 -2.28
N ASP A 296 1.06 -6.28 -1.20
CA ASP A 296 2.25 -6.51 -0.38
C ASP A 296 1.86 -7.29 0.87
N VAL A 297 2.42 -8.49 1.03
CA VAL A 297 2.09 -9.39 2.13
C VAL A 297 3.34 -9.70 2.94
N ALA A 298 3.28 -9.45 4.25
CA ALA A 298 4.38 -9.77 5.16
C ALA A 298 4.69 -11.28 5.10
N THR A 299 5.98 -11.63 5.13
CA THR A 299 6.44 -13.02 4.92
C THR A 299 6.05 -13.97 6.06
N ASP A 300 5.68 -13.44 7.21
CA ASP A 300 5.15 -14.21 8.34
C ASP A 300 3.61 -14.35 8.32
N ASN A 301 2.91 -13.63 7.41
CA ASN A 301 1.46 -13.71 7.25
C ASN A 301 1.05 -14.84 6.29
N ILE A 302 1.21 -16.09 6.75
CA ILE A 302 0.92 -17.29 5.96
C ILE A 302 -0.53 -17.34 5.47
N ALA A 303 -1.48 -16.80 6.25
CA ALA A 303 -2.90 -16.80 5.86
C ALA A 303 -3.14 -15.94 4.61
N SER A 304 -2.57 -14.73 4.55
CA SER A 304 -2.68 -13.85 3.39
C SER A 304 -1.87 -14.35 2.19
N GLN A 305 -0.71 -14.99 2.41
CA GLN A 305 0.06 -15.60 1.33
C GLN A 305 -0.73 -16.67 0.57
N ARG A 306 -1.48 -17.52 1.30
CA ARG A 306 -2.36 -18.54 0.69
C ARG A 306 -3.53 -17.98 -0.09
N THR A 307 -3.87 -16.73 0.10
CA THR A 307 -4.95 -16.06 -0.66
C THR A 307 -4.41 -15.46 -1.96
N GLY A 308 -3.12 -15.12 -2.01
CA GLY A 308 -2.44 -14.56 -3.18
C GLY A 308 -1.97 -15.62 -4.21
N THR A 309 -2.14 -16.89 -3.90
CA THR A 309 -1.90 -18.02 -4.81
C THR A 309 -3.24 -18.62 -5.26
#